data_8170435c4bbe98d7da746e53ae8cf838
#
_entry.id   8170435c4bbe98d7da746e53ae8cf838
#
_cell.length_a   1.000
_cell.length_b   1.000
_cell.length_c   1.000
_cell.angle_alpha   90.00
_cell.angle_beta   90.00
_cell.angle_gamma   90.00
#
_symmetry.space_group_name_H-M   'P 1'
#
loop_
_entity.id
_entity.type
_entity.pdbx_description
1 polymer ?
#
loop_
_entity_poly.entity_id
_entity_poly.type
_entity_poly.pdbx_seq_one_letter_code
_entity_poly.pdbx_strand_id
1 'polypeptide(L)'
;VYWSGTGNTESMASAVVEGARKAGAEATLIAASEFGASMMDEYDAIAFGCPSMGTEQLEESEFEPMFTGCETKLRGKRIALFGSYGWGDGEWMRNWENTCREDGAILACDSVICQEAPDDDAVNACQELGAALV
;
A
#
# COMPACT_ATOMS: atom_id res chain seq x y z
N VAL A 1 -0.08 0.19 -6.03
CA VAL A 1 -1.55 0.33 -6.17
C VAL A 1 -2.09 1.13 -5.00
N TYR A 2 -2.83 2.18 -5.28
CA TYR A 2 -3.26 3.09 -4.21
C TYR A 2 -4.66 3.66 -4.44
N TRP A 3 -5.25 4.14 -3.35
CA TRP A 3 -6.42 5.01 -3.36
C TRP A 3 -6.10 6.25 -2.51
N SER A 4 -6.56 7.41 -2.95
CA SER A 4 -6.33 8.66 -2.21
C SER A 4 -7.53 9.59 -2.37
N GLY A 5 -8.00 10.16 -1.27
CA GLY A 5 -9.08 11.14 -1.29
C GLY A 5 -8.57 12.57 -1.24
N THR A 6 -7.62 12.84 -0.35
CA THR A 6 -7.08 14.19 -0.12
C THR A 6 -5.73 14.44 -0.77
N GLY A 7 -5.11 13.42 -1.34
CA GLY A 7 -3.78 13.51 -1.95
C GLY A 7 -2.64 13.05 -1.04
N ASN A 8 -2.90 12.79 0.25
CA ASN A 8 -1.84 12.38 1.19
C ASN A 8 -1.27 11.01 0.85
N THR A 9 -2.13 10.01 0.66
CA THR A 9 -1.69 8.67 0.29
C THR A 9 -1.10 8.65 -1.13
N GLU A 10 -1.60 9.49 -2.03
CA GLU A 10 -1.00 9.63 -3.37
C GLU A 10 0.43 10.15 -3.30
N SER A 11 0.71 11.12 -2.42
CA SER A 11 2.07 11.62 -2.22
C SER A 11 2.98 10.52 -1.68
N MET A 12 2.46 9.68 -0.77
CA MET A 12 3.19 8.52 -0.26
C MET A 12 3.47 7.52 -1.40
N ALA A 13 2.48 7.24 -2.23
CA ALA A 13 2.62 6.33 -3.36
C ALA A 13 3.69 6.78 -4.34
N SER A 14 3.75 8.09 -4.62
CA SER A 14 4.80 8.66 -5.49
C SER A 14 6.19 8.45 -4.91
N ALA A 15 6.34 8.60 -3.58
CA ALA A 15 7.62 8.36 -2.91
C ALA A 15 8.02 6.87 -2.96
N VAL A 16 7.05 5.97 -2.81
CA VAL A 16 7.30 4.53 -2.96
C VAL A 16 7.84 4.20 -4.34
N VAL A 17 7.20 4.72 -5.38
CA VAL A 17 7.64 4.53 -6.76
C VAL A 17 9.06 5.07 -6.97
N GLU A 18 9.34 6.26 -6.44
CA GLU A 18 10.67 6.85 -6.56
C GLU A 18 11.73 5.97 -5.92
N GLY A 19 11.46 5.46 -4.71
CA GLY A 19 12.40 4.59 -4.00
C GLY A 19 12.65 3.29 -4.75
N ALA A 20 11.61 2.68 -5.32
CA ALA A 20 11.75 1.45 -6.10
C ALA A 20 12.59 1.69 -7.35
N ARG A 21 12.35 2.80 -8.06
CA ARG A 21 13.10 3.15 -9.27
C ARG A 21 14.57 3.42 -8.97
N LYS A 22 14.86 4.10 -7.88
CA LYS A 22 16.25 4.34 -7.44
C LYS A 22 16.98 3.04 -7.11
N ALA A 23 16.25 2.03 -6.66
CA ALA A 23 16.82 0.71 -6.37
C ALA A 23 16.95 -0.17 -7.63
N GLY A 24 16.55 0.32 -8.79
CA GLY A 24 16.75 -0.37 -10.06
C GLY A 24 15.52 -1.06 -10.64
N ALA A 25 14.36 -0.92 -10.02
CA ALA A 25 13.14 -1.57 -10.50
C ALA A 25 12.42 -0.72 -11.55
N GLU A 26 11.64 -1.40 -12.39
CA GLU A 26 10.60 -0.74 -13.18
C GLU A 26 9.37 -0.66 -12.29
N ALA A 27 8.97 0.54 -11.92
CA ALA A 27 7.83 0.76 -11.03
C ALA A 27 6.72 1.50 -11.75
N THR A 28 5.50 1.01 -11.59
CA THR A 28 4.29 1.59 -12.18
C THR A 28 3.34 2.01 -11.07
N LEU A 29 2.81 3.22 -11.18
CA LEU A 29 1.83 3.76 -10.22
C LEU A 29 0.43 3.53 -10.79
N ILE A 30 -0.40 2.77 -10.07
CA ILE A 30 -1.73 2.37 -10.54
C ILE A 30 -2.78 2.70 -9.48
N ALA A 31 -3.84 3.41 -9.90
CA ALA A 31 -4.97 3.67 -9.00
C ALA A 31 -5.77 2.38 -8.77
N ALA A 32 -6.38 2.28 -7.59
CA ALA A 32 -7.17 1.09 -7.23
C ALA A 32 -8.27 0.77 -8.24
N SER A 33 -8.89 1.78 -8.83
CA SER A 33 -9.95 1.60 -9.83
C SER A 33 -9.44 0.95 -11.14
N GLU A 34 -8.13 0.92 -11.36
CA GLU A 34 -7.52 0.39 -12.57
C GLU A 34 -6.75 -0.91 -12.33
N PHE A 35 -6.81 -1.45 -11.12
CA PHE A 35 -6.09 -2.66 -10.74
C PHE A 35 -7.06 -3.78 -10.37
N GLY A 36 -6.66 -5.02 -10.60
CA GLY A 36 -7.46 -6.17 -10.23
C GLY A 36 -6.64 -7.46 -10.17
N ALA A 37 -7.28 -8.52 -9.73
CA ALA A 37 -6.64 -9.82 -9.49
C ALA A 37 -5.89 -10.37 -10.72
N SER A 38 -6.43 -10.12 -11.92
CA SER A 38 -5.77 -10.60 -13.15
C SER A 38 -4.42 -9.96 -13.40
N MET A 39 -4.13 -8.83 -12.75
CA MET A 39 -2.86 -8.12 -12.90
C MET A 39 -1.81 -8.52 -11.87
N MET A 40 -2.21 -9.26 -10.83
CA MET A 40 -1.31 -9.63 -9.72
C MET A 40 -0.07 -10.36 -10.20
N ASP A 41 -0.22 -11.27 -11.15
CA ASP A 41 0.90 -12.10 -11.64
C ASP A 41 1.84 -11.35 -12.60
N GLU A 42 1.46 -10.14 -13.03
CA GLU A 42 2.28 -9.33 -13.93
C GLU A 42 3.42 -8.61 -13.21
N TYR A 43 3.40 -8.59 -11.87
CA TYR A 43 4.38 -7.87 -11.06
C TYR A 43 5.05 -8.81 -10.07
N ASP A 44 6.35 -8.61 -9.85
CA ASP A 44 7.13 -9.39 -8.90
C ASP A 44 6.78 -9.05 -7.45
N ALA A 45 6.48 -7.80 -7.19
CA ALA A 45 6.09 -7.31 -5.87
C ALA A 45 5.13 -6.14 -6.02
N ILE A 46 4.30 -5.92 -5.00
CA ILE A 46 3.28 -4.87 -5.04
C ILE A 46 3.25 -4.13 -3.71
N ALA A 47 3.24 -2.80 -3.78
CA ALA A 47 2.95 -1.95 -2.64
C ALA A 47 1.47 -1.53 -2.74
N PHE A 48 0.71 -1.75 -1.67
CA PHE A 48 -0.68 -1.33 -1.59
C PHE A 48 -0.80 -0.14 -0.63
N GLY A 49 -1.45 0.92 -1.08
CA GLY A 49 -1.64 2.12 -0.29
C GLY A 49 -3.09 2.53 -0.18
N CYS A 50 -3.56 2.74 1.05
CA CYS A 50 -4.92 3.15 1.33
C CYS A 50 -4.97 3.88 2.68
N PRO A 51 -5.62 5.06 2.74
CA PRO A 51 -5.75 5.77 4.01
C PRO A 51 -6.75 5.07 4.93
N SER A 52 -6.70 5.42 6.22
CA SER A 52 -7.73 5.04 7.17
C SER A 52 -9.00 5.84 6.88
N MET A 53 -10.11 5.14 6.67
CA MET A 53 -11.40 5.75 6.36
C MET A 53 -12.45 5.33 7.39
N GLY A 54 -13.46 6.18 7.59
CA GLY A 54 -14.57 5.87 8.49
C GLY A 54 -14.10 5.51 9.90
N THR A 55 -14.42 4.32 10.37
CA THR A 55 -14.02 3.81 11.68
C THR A 55 -12.76 2.94 11.58
N GLU A 56 -11.68 3.54 11.12
CA GLU A 56 -10.40 2.86 10.89
C GLU A 56 -10.56 1.63 9.98
N GLN A 57 -11.03 1.88 8.77
CA GLN A 57 -11.25 0.85 7.75
C GLN A 57 -10.58 1.27 6.45
N LEU A 58 -10.41 0.33 5.52
CA LEU A 58 -10.00 0.64 4.17
C LEU A 58 -11.13 1.40 3.45
N GLU A 59 -10.77 2.17 2.44
CA GLU A 59 -11.77 2.86 1.61
C GLU A 59 -12.69 1.81 0.97
N GLU A 60 -14.00 1.94 1.13
CA GLU A 60 -14.95 0.86 0.86
C GLU A 60 -15.57 0.87 -0.54
N SER A 61 -15.43 1.94 -1.31
CA SER A 61 -16.07 2.01 -2.64
C SER A 61 -15.21 1.51 -3.78
N GLU A 62 -13.90 1.70 -3.71
CA GLU A 62 -12.97 1.30 -4.77
C GLU A 62 -11.85 0.41 -4.27
N PHE A 63 -11.22 0.77 -3.15
CA PHE A 63 -10.04 0.04 -2.68
C PHE A 63 -10.39 -1.32 -2.09
N GLU A 64 -11.31 -1.36 -1.14
CA GLU A 64 -11.67 -2.63 -0.49
C GLU A 64 -12.18 -3.68 -1.48
N PRO A 65 -13.08 -3.35 -2.42
CA PRO A 65 -13.51 -4.34 -3.41
C PRO A 65 -12.36 -4.85 -4.28
N MET A 66 -11.46 -3.96 -4.69
CA MET A 66 -10.28 -4.34 -5.45
C MET A 66 -9.40 -5.27 -4.63
N PHE A 67 -9.07 -4.89 -3.41
CA PHE A 67 -8.18 -5.66 -2.55
C PHE A 67 -8.77 -7.04 -2.21
N THR A 68 -10.06 -7.09 -1.88
CA THR A 68 -10.77 -8.35 -1.62
C THR A 68 -10.66 -9.28 -2.82
N GLY A 69 -10.81 -8.76 -4.03
CA GLY A 69 -10.64 -9.55 -5.25
C GLY A 69 -9.23 -10.08 -5.43
N CYS A 70 -8.22 -9.40 -4.88
CA CYS A 70 -6.82 -9.80 -4.98
C CYS A 70 -6.39 -10.79 -3.89
N GLU A 71 -7.16 -10.96 -2.82
CA GLU A 71 -6.72 -11.74 -1.65
C GLU A 71 -6.36 -13.19 -2.00
N THR A 72 -7.07 -13.81 -2.95
CA THR A 72 -6.78 -15.19 -3.37
C THR A 72 -5.45 -15.33 -4.10
N LYS A 73 -4.86 -14.22 -4.52
CA LYS A 73 -3.57 -14.17 -5.22
C LYS A 73 -2.42 -13.72 -4.33
N LEU A 74 -2.66 -13.49 -3.05
CA LEU A 74 -1.65 -12.97 -2.13
C LEU A 74 -0.69 -14.03 -1.62
N ARG A 75 -1.06 -15.31 -1.64
CA ARG A 75 -0.19 -16.37 -1.07
C ARG A 75 1.17 -16.39 -1.75
N GLY A 76 2.21 -16.21 -0.95
CA GLY A 76 3.58 -16.18 -1.44
C GLY A 76 3.98 -14.91 -2.16
N LYS A 77 3.06 -13.94 -2.27
CA LYS A 77 3.33 -12.67 -2.94
C LYS A 77 4.06 -11.72 -2.01
N ARG A 78 5.14 -11.11 -2.48
CA ARG A 78 5.88 -10.11 -1.70
C ARG A 78 5.20 -8.77 -1.86
N ILE A 79 4.75 -8.21 -0.73
CA ILE A 79 3.99 -6.95 -0.72
C ILE A 79 4.48 -6.04 0.40
N ALA A 80 4.05 -4.78 0.35
CA ALA A 80 4.22 -3.83 1.43
C ALA A 80 2.99 -2.93 1.49
N LEU A 81 2.73 -2.36 2.65
CA LEU A 81 1.53 -1.57 2.90
C LEU A 81 1.91 -0.17 3.38
N PHE A 82 1.13 0.81 2.96
CA PHE A 82 1.31 2.19 3.42
C PHE A 82 -0.02 2.94 3.41
N GLY A 83 -0.07 4.04 4.14
CA GLY A 83 -1.27 4.88 4.13
C GLY A 83 -1.21 6.01 5.14
N SER A 84 -2.04 7.03 4.92
CA SER A 84 -2.19 8.16 5.85
C SER A 84 -3.44 7.99 6.70
N TYR A 85 -3.49 8.69 7.83
CA TYR A 85 -4.68 8.70 8.69
C TYR A 85 -4.86 10.09 9.30
N GLY A 86 -6.12 10.42 9.65
CA GLY A 86 -6.44 11.69 10.29
C GLY A 86 -6.61 11.55 11.79
N TRP A 87 -7.21 10.43 12.23
CA TRP A 87 -7.44 10.14 13.64
C TRP A 87 -7.27 8.63 13.89
N GLY A 88 -7.26 8.27 15.16
CA GLY A 88 -6.99 6.90 15.54
C GLY A 88 -5.49 6.66 15.73
N ASP A 89 -5.08 5.42 15.87
CA ASP A 89 -3.72 5.03 16.23
C ASP A 89 -3.08 4.00 15.30
N GLY A 90 -3.62 3.85 14.09
CA GLY A 90 -3.10 2.88 13.12
C GLY A 90 -3.75 1.52 13.18
N GLU A 91 -4.89 1.38 13.87
CA GLU A 91 -5.59 0.10 13.95
C GLU A 91 -5.94 -0.47 12.57
N TRP A 92 -6.37 0.38 11.62
CA TRP A 92 -6.70 -0.08 10.28
C TRP A 92 -5.50 -0.78 9.62
N MET A 93 -4.30 -0.29 9.86
CA MET A 93 -3.09 -0.87 9.28
C MET A 93 -2.73 -2.18 9.95
N ARG A 94 -2.86 -2.27 11.28
CA ARG A 94 -2.61 -3.52 12.00
C ARG A 94 -3.59 -4.61 11.55
N ASN A 95 -4.86 -4.27 11.38
CA ASN A 95 -5.87 -5.20 10.89
C ASN A 95 -5.57 -5.63 9.46
N TRP A 96 -5.15 -4.69 8.62
CA TRP A 96 -4.79 -4.97 7.23
C TRP A 96 -3.58 -5.90 7.14
N GLU A 97 -2.56 -5.64 7.94
CA GLU A 97 -1.40 -6.53 8.01
C GLU A 97 -1.78 -7.95 8.41
N ASN A 98 -2.67 -8.07 9.42
CA ASN A 98 -3.14 -9.39 9.85
C ASN A 98 -3.88 -10.12 8.73
N THR A 99 -4.75 -9.43 8.01
CA THR A 99 -5.44 -9.98 6.85
C THR A 99 -4.46 -10.50 5.80
N CYS A 100 -3.43 -9.70 5.49
CA CYS A 100 -2.41 -10.10 4.53
C CYS A 100 -1.65 -11.34 4.98
N ARG A 101 -1.31 -11.41 6.26
CA ARG A 101 -0.61 -12.59 6.80
C ARG A 101 -1.49 -13.82 6.75
N GLU A 102 -2.77 -13.70 7.09
CA GLU A 102 -3.73 -14.80 6.99
C GLU A 102 -3.87 -15.29 5.56
N ASP A 103 -3.79 -14.39 4.59
CA ASP A 103 -3.84 -14.73 3.18
C ASP A 103 -2.54 -15.34 2.65
N GLY A 104 -1.50 -15.38 3.48
CA GLY A 104 -0.22 -15.97 3.11
C GLY A 104 0.72 -15.04 2.37
N ALA A 105 0.45 -13.74 2.36
CA ALA A 105 1.34 -12.75 1.75
C ALA A 105 2.64 -12.62 2.55
N ILE A 106 3.70 -12.21 1.86
CA ILE A 106 5.01 -11.94 2.48
C ILE A 106 5.15 -10.43 2.59
N LEU A 107 5.11 -9.91 3.82
CA LEU A 107 5.34 -8.49 4.06
C LEU A 107 6.84 -8.23 4.00
N ALA A 108 7.28 -7.50 2.98
CA ALA A 108 8.71 -7.28 2.71
C ALA A 108 9.38 -6.37 3.74
N CYS A 109 8.61 -5.53 4.40
CA CYS A 109 9.09 -4.58 5.40
C CYS A 109 7.94 -4.12 6.28
N ASP A 110 8.24 -3.33 7.30
CA ASP A 110 7.22 -2.72 8.14
C ASP A 110 6.36 -1.77 7.30
N SER A 111 5.07 -1.72 7.62
CA SER A 111 4.15 -0.79 6.97
C SER A 111 4.51 0.64 7.33
N VAL A 112 4.29 1.56 6.39
CA VAL A 112 4.54 2.99 6.61
C VAL A 112 3.21 3.71 6.78
N ILE A 113 3.02 4.35 7.93
CA ILE A 113 1.84 5.17 8.19
C ILE A 113 2.29 6.58 8.57
N CYS A 114 1.47 7.57 8.23
CA CYS A 114 1.70 8.95 8.68
C CYS A 114 0.37 9.63 8.94
N GLN A 115 0.39 10.59 9.87
CA GLN A 115 -0.80 11.37 10.18
C GLN A 115 -0.86 12.57 9.26
N GLU A 116 -1.98 12.73 8.55
CA GLU A 116 -2.21 13.81 7.58
C GLU A 116 -1.19 13.74 6.44
N ALA A 117 -0.66 14.88 6.00
CA ALA A 117 0.30 14.93 4.91
C ALA A 117 1.65 14.34 5.32
N PRO A 118 2.31 13.58 4.44
CA PRO A 118 3.62 12.99 4.77
C PRO A 118 4.67 14.11 4.93
N ASP A 119 5.40 14.05 6.04
CA ASP A 119 6.56 14.89 6.28
C ASP A 119 7.81 14.25 5.65
N ASP A 120 8.97 14.87 5.83
CA ASP A 120 10.22 14.37 5.25
C ASP A 120 10.56 12.95 5.72
N ASP A 121 10.29 12.64 7.00
CA ASP A 121 10.55 11.30 7.54
C ASP A 121 9.63 10.27 6.89
N ALA A 122 8.35 10.60 6.70
CA ALA A 122 7.39 9.70 6.05
C ALA A 122 7.75 9.50 4.58
N VAL A 123 8.16 10.56 3.87
CA VAL A 123 8.60 10.45 2.47
C VAL A 123 9.81 9.52 2.38
N ASN A 124 10.80 9.69 3.25
CA ASN A 124 11.98 8.82 3.28
C ASN A 124 11.61 7.37 3.57
N ALA A 125 10.70 7.15 4.53
CA ALA A 125 10.24 5.80 4.86
C ALA A 125 9.51 5.15 3.68
N CYS A 126 8.73 5.91 2.92
CA CYS A 126 8.06 5.40 1.71
C CYS A 126 9.07 5.04 0.64
N GLN A 127 10.13 5.83 0.46
CA GLN A 127 11.19 5.50 -0.48
C GLN A 127 11.90 4.20 -0.08
N GLU A 128 12.17 4.03 1.21
CA GLU A 128 12.77 2.80 1.72
C GLU A 128 11.86 1.59 1.53
N LEU A 129 10.55 1.78 1.71
CA LEU A 129 9.56 0.74 1.48
C LEU A 129 9.59 0.29 0.01
N GLY A 130 9.62 1.24 -0.91
CA GLY A 130 9.74 0.92 -2.34
C GLY A 130 11.01 0.15 -2.65
N ALA A 131 12.13 0.56 -2.08
CA ALA A 131 13.42 -0.13 -2.26
C ALA A 131 13.39 -1.55 -1.68
N ALA A 132 12.68 -1.77 -0.58
CA ALA A 132 12.58 -3.09 0.05
C ALA A 132 11.83 -4.12 -0.82
N LEU A 133 11.06 -3.66 -1.79
CA LEU A 133 10.33 -4.54 -2.71
C LEU A 133 11.16 -4.98 -3.93
N VAL A 134 12.32 -4.41 -4.11
CA VAL A 134 13.18 -4.68 -5.27
C VAL A 134 14.07 -5.89 -5.06
#